data_b1c71a229563122e2a89419b14801300
#
_entry.id   b1c71a229563122e2a89419b14801300
#
_cell.length_a   1.000
_cell.length_b   1.000
_cell.length_c   1.000
_cell.angle_alpha   90.00
_cell.angle_beta   90.00
_cell.angle_gamma   90.00
#
_symmetry.space_group_name_H-M   'P 1'
#
loop_
_entity.id
_entity.type
_entity.pdbx_description
1 polymer ?
#
loop_
_entity_poly.entity_id
_entity_poly.type
_entity_poly.pdbx_seq_one_letter_code
_entity_poly.pdbx_strand_id
1 'polypeptide(L)'
;MLEYLRNAADKPVAKVLMGILIFSFVGWGVAEWVFGLSSSDTTLMRVGGDKVSIQQYSNMKSNELSALSREEQRRIYTDPTAMSAFQDGVIKKIASIKRIEKHADDLGYMVSDHKIANEIRAIPQFQENGKFSPAAFDVVLRNSGLTESDVANDIRMRALNEMVSMPVNAKIKTPRFASRAAYNARGASRTIDLATIKFSDFDVKSPSEEQLREFYKQNPHRVAESRDISYVILPTKMDQPDEYEKNLKVAQKMEDDIIGGETLAVAAKTHNAKFHKYENVTAQKLPDDKFFDNAMIARVFDMDAGVESEMIETRDGFVIVRIDKITPEHNAEFDSVKKDLTAEWTRAERRKLAYLRANELLVDLNKTGKLANKKTLNVTRTDGATPAVLVTTFKNRIGENTLVDDANAFYVLHVENEKLPAPDDKKMDAMNTEVSKMSAKHIRADFDAYLEREYPIKINEKTYNRFVK
;
A
#
# COMPACT_ATOMS: atom_id res chain seq x y z
N MET A 1 66.29 -9.05 -39.11
CA MET A 1 65.29 -9.53 -38.12
C MET A 1 63.94 -9.87 -38.76
N LEU A 2 63.42 -9.09 -39.69
CA LEU A 2 62.13 -9.36 -40.36
C LEU A 2 62.11 -10.60 -41.23
N GLU A 3 63.24 -10.92 -41.91
CA GLU A 3 63.36 -12.14 -42.71
C GLU A 3 63.41 -13.43 -41.90
N TYR A 4 63.91 -13.37 -40.67
CA TYR A 4 63.91 -14.52 -39.74
C TYR A 4 62.55 -14.87 -39.27
N LEU A 5 61.67 -13.86 -39.01
CA LEU A 5 60.29 -14.02 -38.66
C LEU A 5 59.42 -14.54 -39.80
N ARG A 6 59.68 -14.10 -41.03
CA ARG A 6 58.99 -14.58 -42.24
C ARG A 6 59.29 -16.05 -42.54
N ASN A 7 60.55 -16.49 -42.42
CA ASN A 7 60.96 -17.88 -42.59
C ASN A 7 60.58 -18.81 -41.44
N ALA A 8 60.32 -18.26 -40.27
CA ALA A 8 59.76 -19.01 -39.13
C ALA A 8 58.26 -19.30 -39.29
N ALA A 9 57.55 -18.42 -39.96
CA ALA A 9 56.09 -18.56 -40.19
C ALA A 9 55.76 -19.67 -41.22
N ASP A 10 56.65 -20.02 -42.08
CA ASP A 10 56.50 -21.07 -43.10
C ASP A 10 56.76 -22.49 -42.60
N LYS A 11 57.31 -22.64 -41.39
CA LYS A 11 57.57 -23.96 -40.82
C LYS A 11 56.26 -24.62 -40.36
N PRO A 12 56.07 -25.95 -40.55
CA PRO A 12 54.83 -26.66 -40.19
C PRO A 12 54.47 -26.51 -38.73
N VAL A 13 55.44 -26.38 -37.84
CA VAL A 13 55.23 -26.16 -36.40
C VAL A 13 54.63 -24.76 -36.15
N ALA A 14 55.06 -23.73 -36.88
CA ALA A 14 54.52 -22.39 -36.75
C ALA A 14 53.06 -22.32 -37.26
N LYS A 15 52.73 -23.05 -38.33
CA LYS A 15 51.34 -23.17 -38.84
C LYS A 15 50.44 -23.90 -37.91
N VAL A 16 50.91 -24.93 -37.21
CA VAL A 16 50.17 -25.66 -36.19
C VAL A 16 49.93 -24.76 -34.94
N LEU A 17 50.97 -24.04 -34.48
CA LEU A 17 50.87 -23.11 -33.35
C LEU A 17 49.91 -21.95 -33.68
N MET A 18 49.96 -21.42 -34.89
CA MET A 18 49.04 -20.37 -35.35
C MET A 18 47.61 -20.89 -35.50
N GLY A 19 47.45 -22.15 -35.94
CA GLY A 19 46.16 -22.84 -35.98
C GLY A 19 45.55 -23.03 -34.57
N ILE A 20 46.39 -23.44 -33.60
CA ILE A 20 45.95 -23.56 -32.20
C ILE A 20 45.57 -22.20 -31.61
N LEU A 21 46.31 -21.15 -31.94
CA LEU A 21 46.04 -19.78 -31.47
C LEU A 21 44.75 -19.23 -32.07
N ILE A 22 44.55 -19.43 -33.40
CA ILE A 22 43.30 -19.06 -34.08
C ILE A 22 42.13 -19.89 -33.50
N PHE A 23 42.31 -21.18 -33.29
CA PHE A 23 41.27 -22.02 -32.69
C PHE A 23 40.93 -21.64 -31.25
N SER A 24 41.93 -21.19 -30.46
CA SER A 24 41.74 -20.66 -29.11
C SER A 24 40.94 -19.35 -29.13
N PHE A 25 41.24 -18.42 -30.05
CA PHE A 25 40.48 -17.17 -30.20
C PHE A 25 39.10 -17.39 -30.80
N VAL A 26 38.94 -18.26 -31.79
CA VAL A 26 37.67 -18.63 -32.39
C VAL A 26 36.83 -19.44 -31.39
N GLY A 27 37.45 -20.35 -30.62
CA GLY A 27 36.78 -21.12 -29.57
C GLY A 27 36.25 -20.23 -28.45
N TRP A 28 37.00 -19.19 -28.07
CA TRP A 28 36.51 -18.24 -27.04
C TRP A 28 35.40 -17.32 -27.56
N GLY A 29 35.53 -16.80 -28.79
CA GLY A 29 34.47 -15.97 -29.38
C GLY A 29 33.18 -16.75 -29.72
N VAL A 30 33.30 -18.04 -30.10
CA VAL A 30 32.18 -18.91 -30.45
C VAL A 30 31.55 -19.51 -29.16
N ALA A 31 32.33 -19.73 -28.09
CA ALA A 31 31.80 -20.19 -26.81
C ALA A 31 30.80 -19.18 -26.23
N GLU A 32 31.04 -17.89 -26.34
CA GLU A 32 30.09 -16.85 -25.94
C GLU A 32 28.77 -16.88 -26.76
N TRP A 33 28.89 -17.26 -28.05
CA TRP A 33 27.76 -17.29 -28.99
C TRP A 33 26.98 -18.62 -28.96
N VAL A 34 27.67 -19.76 -28.75
CA VAL A 34 27.08 -21.12 -28.83
C VAL A 34 26.60 -21.61 -27.46
N PHE A 35 27.26 -21.23 -26.37
CA PHE A 35 26.90 -21.69 -25.04
C PHE A 35 25.97 -20.74 -24.27
N GLY A 36 25.55 -19.62 -24.89
CA GLY A 36 24.61 -18.70 -24.22
C GLY A 36 25.16 -18.15 -22.89
N LEU A 37 26.50 -18.15 -22.71
CA LEU A 37 27.20 -17.43 -21.66
C LEU A 37 27.22 -15.91 -21.95
N SER A 38 26.23 -15.45 -22.78
CA SER A 38 25.93 -14.03 -22.85
C SER A 38 25.52 -13.62 -21.46
N SER A 39 26.23 -12.66 -20.92
CA SER A 39 25.92 -11.87 -19.74
C SER A 39 24.48 -12.05 -19.33
N SER A 40 24.22 -12.74 -18.23
CA SER A 40 22.89 -12.79 -17.63
C SER A 40 22.38 -11.35 -17.69
N ASP A 41 21.27 -11.11 -18.38
CA ASP A 41 20.70 -9.77 -18.49
C ASP A 41 20.49 -9.26 -17.08
N THR A 42 21.43 -8.47 -16.57
CA THR A 42 21.43 -7.91 -15.22
C THR A 42 20.44 -6.74 -15.10
N THR A 43 19.66 -6.51 -16.14
CA THR A 43 18.63 -5.49 -16.15
C THR A 43 17.48 -5.92 -15.27
N LEU A 44 17.26 -5.18 -14.17
CA LEU A 44 16.14 -5.37 -13.27
C LEU A 44 14.86 -4.75 -13.84
N MET A 45 14.97 -3.53 -14.35
CA MET A 45 13.83 -2.80 -14.93
C MET A 45 14.30 -1.81 -15.99
N ARG A 46 13.34 -1.27 -16.75
CA ARG A 46 13.53 -0.11 -17.63
C ARG A 46 12.59 1.01 -17.23
N VAL A 47 13.06 2.24 -17.29
CA VAL A 47 12.28 3.45 -17.02
C VAL A 47 12.43 4.38 -18.22
N GLY A 48 11.34 4.66 -18.93
CA GLY A 48 11.39 5.45 -20.17
C GLY A 48 12.32 4.87 -21.26
N GLY A 49 12.61 3.55 -21.18
CA GLY A 49 13.55 2.87 -22.06
C GLY A 49 14.94 2.64 -21.47
N ASP A 50 15.38 3.46 -20.53
CA ASP A 50 16.70 3.36 -19.89
C ASP A 50 16.78 2.16 -18.95
N LYS A 51 17.90 1.45 -18.99
CA LYS A 51 18.14 0.25 -18.20
C LYS A 51 18.52 0.62 -16.77
N VAL A 52 17.95 -0.11 -15.80
CA VAL A 52 18.37 -0.14 -14.40
C VAL A 52 18.88 -1.54 -14.10
N SER A 53 20.13 -1.64 -13.68
CA SER A 53 20.76 -2.93 -13.36
C SER A 53 20.44 -3.38 -11.93
N ILE A 54 20.62 -4.70 -11.68
CA ILE A 54 20.52 -5.25 -10.32
C ILE A 54 21.55 -4.63 -9.37
N GLN A 55 22.74 -4.25 -9.88
CA GLN A 55 23.76 -3.58 -9.09
C GLN A 55 23.31 -2.20 -8.60
N GLN A 56 22.68 -1.41 -9.47
CA GLN A 56 22.11 -0.11 -9.09
C GLN A 56 21.01 -0.26 -8.04
N TYR A 57 20.18 -1.29 -8.18
CA TYR A 57 19.17 -1.62 -7.16
C TYR A 57 19.80 -2.02 -5.83
N SER A 58 20.80 -2.91 -5.84
CA SER A 58 21.49 -3.35 -4.62
C SER A 58 22.18 -2.20 -3.89
N ASN A 59 22.84 -1.32 -4.62
CA ASN A 59 23.49 -0.14 -4.04
C ASN A 59 22.44 0.79 -3.40
N MET A 60 21.35 1.07 -4.09
CA MET A 60 20.27 1.90 -3.56
C MET A 60 19.62 1.26 -2.33
N LYS A 61 19.32 -0.05 -2.39
CA LYS A 61 18.77 -0.82 -1.27
C LYS A 61 19.67 -0.74 -0.04
N SER A 62 20.98 -0.92 -0.23
CA SER A 62 21.95 -0.84 0.88
C SER A 62 22.01 0.57 1.49
N ASN A 63 22.03 1.60 0.65
CA ASN A 63 22.04 3.00 1.09
C ASN A 63 20.77 3.36 1.88
N GLU A 64 19.60 2.99 1.35
CA GLU A 64 18.33 3.26 2.04
C GLU A 64 18.25 2.51 3.36
N LEU A 65 18.67 1.25 3.40
CA LEU A 65 18.67 0.45 4.60
C LEU A 65 19.59 1.02 5.67
N SER A 66 20.81 1.45 5.28
CA SER A 66 21.79 2.04 6.22
C SER A 66 21.36 3.40 6.78
N ALA A 67 20.45 4.10 6.11
CA ALA A 67 19.90 5.37 6.59
C ALA A 67 18.78 5.20 7.64
N LEU A 68 18.27 3.97 7.81
CA LEU A 68 17.20 3.67 8.77
C LEU A 68 17.76 3.40 10.17
N SER A 69 16.92 3.62 11.18
CA SER A 69 17.23 3.22 12.55
C SER A 69 17.39 1.69 12.67
N ARG A 70 18.14 1.24 13.68
CA ARG A 70 18.32 -0.21 13.95
C ARG A 70 16.99 -0.94 14.16
N GLU A 71 16.01 -0.29 14.75
CA GLU A 71 14.68 -0.85 14.99
C GLU A 71 13.92 -1.04 13.68
N GLU A 72 13.93 -0.05 12.78
CA GLU A 72 13.31 -0.15 11.45
C GLU A 72 13.99 -1.21 10.58
N GLN A 73 15.34 -1.27 10.59
CA GLN A 73 16.09 -2.32 9.91
C GLN A 73 15.67 -3.71 10.40
N ARG A 74 15.60 -3.89 11.73
CA ARG A 74 15.16 -5.16 12.33
C ARG A 74 13.75 -5.53 11.89
N ARG A 75 12.80 -4.56 11.90
CA ARG A 75 11.44 -4.78 11.44
C ARG A 75 11.39 -5.25 9.98
N ILE A 76 12.17 -4.60 9.10
CA ILE A 76 12.24 -4.98 7.68
C ILE A 76 12.73 -6.43 7.52
N TYR A 77 13.73 -6.86 8.30
CA TYR A 77 14.26 -8.23 8.21
C TYR A 77 13.35 -9.29 8.83
N THR A 78 12.49 -8.93 9.79
CA THR A 78 11.64 -9.89 10.52
C THR A 78 10.20 -9.97 10.01
N ASP A 79 9.75 -8.98 9.22
CA ASP A 79 8.39 -8.91 8.69
C ASP A 79 8.44 -8.95 7.13
N PRO A 80 7.99 -10.05 6.51
CA PRO A 80 7.96 -10.18 5.04
C PRO A 80 7.16 -9.06 4.34
N THR A 81 6.10 -8.56 4.97
CA THR A 81 5.29 -7.46 4.44
C THR A 81 6.08 -6.15 4.46
N ALA A 82 6.80 -5.89 5.56
CA ALA A 82 7.68 -4.72 5.67
C ALA A 82 8.85 -4.80 4.67
N MET A 83 9.42 -5.99 4.46
CA MET A 83 10.47 -6.22 3.46
C MET A 83 9.96 -5.93 2.05
N SER A 84 8.80 -6.47 1.66
CA SER A 84 8.20 -6.23 0.36
C SER A 84 7.91 -4.74 0.14
N ALA A 85 7.31 -4.07 1.10
CA ALA A 85 7.03 -2.63 1.03
C ALA A 85 8.32 -1.78 0.91
N PHE A 86 9.38 -2.17 1.59
CA PHE A 86 10.69 -1.52 1.50
C PHE A 86 11.31 -1.71 0.10
N GLN A 87 11.27 -2.92 -0.44
CA GLN A 87 11.77 -3.23 -1.78
C GLN A 87 11.03 -2.45 -2.87
N ASP A 88 9.70 -2.39 -2.78
CA ASP A 88 8.86 -1.57 -3.66
C ASP A 88 9.20 -0.07 -3.55
N GLY A 89 9.47 0.39 -2.34
CA GLY A 89 9.93 1.76 -2.08
C GLY A 89 11.25 2.08 -2.77
N VAL A 90 12.21 1.17 -2.72
CA VAL A 90 13.51 1.30 -3.40
C VAL A 90 13.33 1.36 -4.92
N ILE A 91 12.50 0.49 -5.50
CA ILE A 91 12.19 0.49 -6.93
C ILE A 91 11.56 1.82 -7.36
N LYS A 92 10.54 2.29 -6.62
CA LYS A 92 9.88 3.57 -6.89
C LYS A 92 10.85 4.74 -6.81
N LYS A 93 11.77 4.73 -5.85
CA LYS A 93 12.79 5.78 -5.69
C LYS A 93 13.74 5.81 -6.87
N ILE A 94 14.27 4.66 -7.29
CA ILE A 94 15.15 4.56 -8.49
C ILE A 94 14.39 5.03 -9.72
N ALA A 95 13.13 4.60 -9.88
CA ALA A 95 12.32 5.00 -11.02
C ALA A 95 12.08 6.52 -11.05
N SER A 96 11.81 7.15 -9.89
CA SER A 96 11.64 8.61 -9.78
C SER A 96 12.91 9.35 -10.21
N ILE A 97 14.09 8.89 -9.74
CA ILE A 97 15.38 9.47 -10.16
C ILE A 97 15.57 9.34 -11.67
N LYS A 98 15.35 8.14 -12.22
CA LYS A 98 15.52 7.88 -13.65
C LYS A 98 14.54 8.67 -14.52
N ARG A 99 13.31 8.89 -14.07
CA ARG A 99 12.33 9.75 -14.75
C ARG A 99 12.82 11.18 -14.85
N ILE A 100 13.39 11.71 -13.76
CA ILE A 100 13.93 13.08 -13.73
C ILE A 100 15.16 13.18 -14.65
N GLU A 101 16.06 12.20 -14.61
CA GLU A 101 17.22 12.12 -15.52
C GLU A 101 16.75 12.18 -16.97
N LYS A 102 15.86 11.27 -17.34
CA LYS A 102 15.35 11.16 -18.70
C LYS A 102 14.61 12.42 -19.15
N HIS A 103 13.83 13.01 -18.27
CA HIS A 103 13.13 14.26 -18.57
C HIS A 103 14.10 15.44 -18.75
N ALA A 104 15.15 15.50 -17.95
CA ALA A 104 16.23 16.49 -18.11
C ALA A 104 16.94 16.33 -19.47
N ASP A 105 17.26 15.09 -19.85
CA ASP A 105 17.88 14.78 -21.14
C ASP A 105 16.96 15.18 -22.32
N ASP A 106 15.67 14.84 -22.25
CA ASP A 106 14.70 15.18 -23.30
C ASP A 106 14.46 16.70 -23.42
N LEU A 107 14.66 17.44 -22.33
CA LEU A 107 14.65 18.91 -22.34
C LEU A 107 15.99 19.52 -22.77
N GLY A 108 17.03 18.72 -22.97
CA GLY A 108 18.38 19.17 -23.32
C GLY A 108 19.10 19.88 -22.15
N TYR A 109 18.74 19.58 -20.90
CA TYR A 109 19.42 20.15 -19.75
C TYR A 109 20.79 19.51 -19.56
N MET A 110 21.81 20.37 -19.40
CA MET A 110 23.19 19.96 -19.20
C MET A 110 23.79 20.69 -17.99
N VAL A 111 24.60 19.95 -17.23
CA VAL A 111 25.38 20.52 -16.11
C VAL A 111 26.83 20.58 -16.54
N SER A 112 27.41 21.79 -16.58
CA SER A 112 28.80 21.98 -16.99
C SER A 112 29.78 21.38 -15.98
N ASP A 113 30.91 20.81 -16.46
CA ASP A 113 31.96 20.27 -15.61
C ASP A 113 32.52 21.33 -14.64
N HIS A 114 32.54 22.59 -15.05
CA HIS A 114 32.93 23.70 -14.20
C HIS A 114 32.02 23.85 -12.97
N LYS A 115 30.70 23.71 -13.16
CA LYS A 115 29.74 23.71 -12.02
C LYS A 115 30.00 22.52 -11.13
N ILE A 116 30.17 21.33 -11.68
CA ILE A 116 30.46 20.09 -10.92
C ILE A 116 31.73 20.26 -10.09
N ALA A 117 32.84 20.73 -10.72
CA ALA A 117 34.07 20.95 -10.01
C ALA A 117 33.95 21.99 -8.88
N ASN A 118 33.17 23.05 -9.08
CA ASN A 118 32.94 24.05 -8.03
C ASN A 118 32.12 23.48 -6.86
N GLU A 119 31.11 22.67 -7.12
CA GLU A 119 30.34 21.97 -6.10
C GLU A 119 31.21 21.00 -5.30
N ILE A 120 32.07 20.22 -5.96
CA ILE A 120 33.05 19.33 -5.31
C ILE A 120 33.95 20.15 -4.37
N ARG A 121 34.49 21.27 -4.86
CA ARG A 121 35.37 22.14 -4.06
C ARG A 121 34.67 22.77 -2.87
N ALA A 122 33.37 22.95 -2.94
CA ALA A 122 32.57 23.56 -1.85
C ALA A 122 32.22 22.58 -0.73
N ILE A 123 32.39 21.25 -0.93
CA ILE A 123 32.08 20.25 0.08
C ILE A 123 33.09 20.35 1.24
N PRO A 124 32.65 20.61 2.50
CA PRO A 124 33.57 20.82 3.63
C PRO A 124 34.50 19.64 3.90
N GLN A 125 34.05 18.41 3.68
CA GLN A 125 34.82 17.19 3.91
C GLN A 125 36.04 17.06 2.96
N PHE A 126 36.03 17.78 1.86
CA PHE A 126 37.09 17.83 0.85
C PHE A 126 38.02 19.04 1.03
N GLN A 127 37.86 19.75 2.15
CA GLN A 127 38.63 20.99 2.42
C GLN A 127 39.58 20.82 3.59
N GLU A 128 40.73 21.48 3.49
CA GLU A 128 41.65 21.77 4.59
C GLU A 128 41.83 23.28 4.70
N ASN A 129 41.66 23.82 5.90
CA ASN A 129 41.75 25.27 6.16
C ASN A 129 40.81 26.13 5.27
N GLY A 130 39.60 25.58 4.95
CA GLY A 130 38.58 26.24 4.13
C GLY A 130 38.89 26.30 2.64
N LYS A 131 39.88 25.54 2.17
CA LYS A 131 40.23 25.39 0.74
C LYS A 131 40.24 23.92 0.33
N PHE A 132 39.83 23.65 -0.89
CA PHE A 132 39.85 22.28 -1.44
C PHE A 132 41.27 21.69 -1.33
N SER A 133 41.34 20.48 -0.79
CA SER A 133 42.54 19.68 -0.63
C SER A 133 42.39 18.38 -1.45
N PRO A 134 43.19 18.17 -2.51
CA PRO A 134 43.21 16.89 -3.23
C PRO A 134 43.48 15.71 -2.31
N ALA A 135 44.35 15.89 -1.31
CA ALA A 135 44.71 14.83 -0.36
C ALA A 135 43.49 14.45 0.53
N ALA A 136 42.73 15.45 1.05
CA ALA A 136 41.53 15.20 1.81
C ALA A 136 40.45 14.52 0.94
N PHE A 137 40.29 14.95 -0.31
CA PHE A 137 39.39 14.33 -1.28
C PHE A 137 39.72 12.85 -1.50
N ASP A 138 40.98 12.52 -1.81
CA ASP A 138 41.45 11.15 -2.01
C ASP A 138 41.26 10.26 -0.75
N VAL A 139 41.45 10.82 0.44
CA VAL A 139 41.23 10.08 1.69
C VAL A 139 39.75 9.74 1.89
N VAL A 140 38.87 10.69 1.64
CA VAL A 140 37.41 10.48 1.74
C VAL A 140 36.95 9.47 0.72
N LEU A 141 37.39 9.56 -0.54
CA LEU A 141 37.04 8.59 -1.59
C LEU A 141 37.46 7.17 -1.22
N ARG A 142 38.70 6.97 -0.74
CA ARG A 142 39.17 5.65 -0.31
C ARG A 142 38.39 5.09 0.87
N ASN A 143 38.07 5.93 1.86
CA ASN A 143 37.33 5.51 3.03
C ASN A 143 35.86 5.16 2.74
N SER A 144 35.27 5.81 1.74
CA SER A 144 33.86 5.58 1.33
C SER A 144 33.73 4.55 0.19
N GLY A 145 34.86 4.11 -0.42
CA GLY A 145 34.83 3.20 -1.59
C GLY A 145 34.24 3.85 -2.86
N LEU A 146 34.20 5.18 -2.92
CA LEU A 146 33.70 5.94 -4.05
C LEU A 146 34.83 6.33 -5.00
N THR A 147 34.48 6.51 -6.28
CA THR A 147 35.38 7.10 -7.28
C THR A 147 35.04 8.59 -7.45
N GLU A 148 35.98 9.34 -8.05
CA GLU A 148 35.74 10.72 -8.48
C GLU A 148 34.50 10.83 -9.40
N SER A 149 34.37 9.86 -10.32
CA SER A 149 33.22 9.77 -11.23
C SER A 149 31.91 9.59 -10.50
N ASP A 150 31.88 8.82 -9.42
CA ASP A 150 30.66 8.63 -8.60
C ASP A 150 30.22 9.93 -7.94
N VAL A 151 31.17 10.67 -7.37
CA VAL A 151 30.91 11.97 -6.76
C VAL A 151 30.45 13.00 -7.80
N ALA A 152 31.12 13.05 -8.95
CA ALA A 152 30.77 13.96 -10.04
C ALA A 152 29.36 13.65 -10.58
N ASN A 153 29.01 12.36 -10.74
CA ASN A 153 27.68 11.92 -11.17
C ASN A 153 26.60 12.27 -10.13
N ASP A 154 26.85 12.05 -8.85
CA ASP A 154 25.91 12.42 -7.79
C ASP A 154 25.60 13.93 -7.80
N ILE A 155 26.63 14.75 -7.96
CA ILE A 155 26.46 16.22 -8.06
C ILE A 155 25.71 16.59 -9.32
N ARG A 156 26.03 15.97 -10.46
CA ARG A 156 25.31 16.19 -11.74
C ARG A 156 23.84 15.87 -11.57
N MET A 157 23.53 14.75 -10.96
CA MET A 157 22.16 14.32 -10.73
C MET A 157 21.37 15.24 -9.81
N ARG A 158 22.00 15.70 -8.73
CA ARG A 158 21.38 16.70 -7.84
C ARG A 158 21.08 17.99 -8.58
N ALA A 159 22.03 18.48 -9.39
CA ALA A 159 21.83 19.69 -10.16
C ALA A 159 20.73 19.55 -11.22
N LEU A 160 20.67 18.41 -11.94
CA LEU A 160 19.59 18.11 -12.91
C LEU A 160 18.22 18.04 -12.20
N ASN A 161 18.17 17.33 -11.07
CA ASN A 161 16.94 17.25 -10.27
C ASN A 161 16.48 18.64 -9.81
N GLU A 162 17.39 19.50 -9.37
CA GLU A 162 17.09 20.88 -9.00
C GLU A 162 16.54 21.66 -10.20
N MET A 163 17.20 21.59 -11.36
CA MET A 163 16.77 22.29 -12.57
C MET A 163 15.37 21.84 -13.03
N VAL A 164 15.08 20.53 -13.04
CA VAL A 164 13.78 19.98 -13.41
C VAL A 164 12.71 20.30 -12.37
N SER A 165 13.05 20.25 -11.08
CA SER A 165 12.10 20.46 -9.99
C SER A 165 11.89 21.95 -9.66
N MET A 166 12.83 22.83 -10.01
CA MET A 166 12.76 24.26 -9.68
C MET A 166 11.43 24.92 -10.14
N PRO A 167 10.95 24.73 -11.37
CA PRO A 167 9.70 25.33 -11.82
C PRO A 167 8.48 24.84 -11.01
N VAL A 168 8.51 23.54 -10.62
CA VAL A 168 7.43 22.88 -9.88
C VAL A 168 7.48 23.24 -8.39
N ASN A 169 8.69 23.47 -7.84
CA ASN A 169 8.93 23.87 -6.45
C ASN A 169 8.92 25.39 -6.24
N ALA A 170 8.76 26.19 -7.31
CA ALA A 170 8.67 27.63 -7.20
C ALA A 170 7.55 28.04 -6.23
N LYS A 171 7.76 29.11 -5.46
CA LYS A 171 6.74 29.64 -4.56
C LYS A 171 5.53 30.09 -5.37
N ILE A 172 4.51 29.25 -5.40
CA ILE A 172 3.25 29.52 -6.08
C ILE A 172 2.53 30.59 -5.25
N LYS A 173 2.34 31.75 -5.84
CA LYS A 173 1.48 32.77 -5.28
C LYS A 173 0.07 32.57 -5.81
N THR A 174 -0.82 32.07 -4.99
CA THR A 174 -2.23 31.93 -5.37
C THR A 174 -2.86 33.32 -5.52
N PRO A 175 -3.63 33.56 -6.56
CA PRO A 175 -4.36 34.83 -6.73
C PRO A 175 -5.28 35.11 -5.53
N ARG A 176 -5.38 36.35 -5.10
CA ARG A 176 -6.20 36.74 -3.93
C ARG A 176 -7.66 36.34 -4.04
N PHE A 177 -8.22 36.26 -5.24
CA PHE A 177 -9.61 35.83 -5.42
C PHE A 177 -9.82 34.36 -5.00
N ALA A 178 -8.85 33.47 -5.26
CA ALA A 178 -8.95 32.05 -4.88
C ALA A 178 -8.90 31.87 -3.35
N SER A 179 -8.02 32.63 -2.69
CA SER A 179 -7.94 32.65 -1.22
C SER A 179 -9.21 33.24 -0.60
N ARG A 180 -9.79 34.27 -1.21
CA ARG A 180 -11.06 34.87 -0.81
C ARG A 180 -12.22 33.88 -0.97
N ALA A 181 -12.26 33.17 -2.11
CA ALA A 181 -13.26 32.13 -2.35
C ALA A 181 -13.18 31.02 -1.31
N ALA A 182 -11.96 30.53 -0.99
CA ALA A 182 -11.73 29.52 0.04
C ALA A 182 -12.11 30.04 1.45
N TYR A 183 -11.74 31.28 1.78
CA TYR A 183 -12.12 31.93 3.05
C TYR A 183 -13.64 32.02 3.19
N ASN A 184 -14.32 32.52 2.16
CA ASN A 184 -15.77 32.64 2.14
C ASN A 184 -16.43 31.26 2.25
N ALA A 185 -15.98 30.28 1.46
CA ALA A 185 -16.53 28.92 1.49
C ALA A 185 -16.38 28.25 2.85
N ARG A 186 -15.24 28.45 3.54
CA ARG A 186 -15.00 27.86 4.87
C ARG A 186 -15.79 28.56 5.97
N GLY A 187 -15.90 29.88 5.91
CA GLY A 187 -16.53 30.70 6.94
C GLY A 187 -18.02 31.03 6.70
N ALA A 188 -18.59 30.58 5.57
CA ALA A 188 -19.99 30.78 5.27
C ALA A 188 -20.87 30.10 6.31
N SER A 189 -21.93 30.77 6.74
CA SER A 189 -23.04 30.19 7.47
C SER A 189 -24.31 30.24 6.63
N ARG A 190 -25.20 29.26 6.82
CA ARG A 190 -26.48 29.19 6.11
C ARG A 190 -27.63 29.13 7.12
N THR A 191 -28.66 29.91 6.84
CA THR A 191 -29.94 29.73 7.50
C THR A 191 -30.73 28.69 6.77
N ILE A 192 -31.23 27.70 7.50
CA ILE A 192 -32.02 26.61 6.96
C ILE A 192 -33.30 26.44 7.76
N ASP A 193 -34.37 26.07 7.09
CA ASP A 193 -35.57 25.53 7.71
C ASP A 193 -35.52 24.01 7.62
N LEU A 194 -35.69 23.33 8.75
CA LEU A 194 -35.55 21.89 8.91
C LEU A 194 -36.75 21.29 9.61
N ALA A 195 -37.46 20.39 8.97
CA ALA A 195 -38.44 19.51 9.60
C ALA A 195 -37.80 18.14 9.81
N THR A 196 -37.93 17.59 11.04
CA THR A 196 -37.38 16.30 11.43
C THR A 196 -38.46 15.26 11.52
N ILE A 197 -38.34 14.15 10.86
CA ILE A 197 -39.23 13.00 10.84
C ILE A 197 -38.50 11.80 11.38
N LYS A 198 -38.61 11.55 12.70
CA LYS A 198 -37.89 10.45 13.34
C LYS A 198 -38.58 9.12 13.05
N PHE A 199 -37.81 8.07 12.83
CA PHE A 199 -38.39 6.72 12.67
C PHE A 199 -39.12 6.23 13.90
N SER A 200 -38.70 6.66 15.10
CA SER A 200 -39.35 6.35 16.38
C SER A 200 -40.74 6.91 16.55
N ASP A 201 -41.11 7.96 15.77
CA ASP A 201 -42.41 8.63 15.91
C ASP A 201 -43.54 7.82 15.25
N PHE A 202 -43.22 6.71 14.58
CA PHE A 202 -44.18 5.84 13.91
C PHE A 202 -44.38 4.54 14.69
N ASP A 203 -45.62 4.34 15.13
CA ASP A 203 -46.02 3.08 15.73
C ASP A 203 -46.34 2.05 14.67
N VAL A 204 -45.64 0.92 14.74
CA VAL A 204 -45.81 -0.22 13.84
C VAL A 204 -46.27 -1.42 14.64
N LYS A 205 -47.37 -2.05 14.21
CA LYS A 205 -47.85 -3.30 14.81
C LYS A 205 -46.83 -4.41 14.59
N SER A 206 -46.73 -5.34 15.53
CA SER A 206 -45.88 -6.53 15.36
C SER A 206 -46.21 -7.26 14.06
N PRO A 207 -45.23 -7.69 13.31
CA PRO A 207 -45.44 -8.42 12.05
C PRO A 207 -46.10 -9.79 12.30
N SER A 208 -46.91 -10.24 11.34
CA SER A 208 -47.34 -11.64 11.31
C SER A 208 -46.18 -12.55 10.94
N GLU A 209 -46.32 -13.85 11.26
CA GLU A 209 -45.28 -14.82 10.87
C GLU A 209 -45.09 -14.90 9.34
N GLU A 210 -46.18 -14.75 8.59
CA GLU A 210 -46.13 -14.73 7.14
C GLU A 210 -45.30 -13.54 6.60
N GLN A 211 -45.53 -12.34 7.19
CA GLN A 211 -44.73 -11.14 6.86
C GLN A 211 -43.26 -11.32 7.21
N LEU A 212 -42.93 -11.96 8.33
CA LEU A 212 -41.54 -12.25 8.70
C LEU A 212 -40.89 -13.27 7.76
N ARG A 213 -41.62 -14.31 7.37
CA ARG A 213 -41.10 -15.29 6.39
C ARG A 213 -40.84 -14.69 5.04
N GLU A 214 -41.72 -13.80 4.57
CA GLU A 214 -41.50 -13.07 3.33
C GLU A 214 -40.31 -12.09 3.43
N PHE A 215 -40.18 -11.39 4.55
CA PHE A 215 -39.05 -10.50 4.83
C PHE A 215 -37.73 -11.28 4.89
N TYR A 216 -37.73 -12.47 5.51
CA TYR A 216 -36.56 -13.35 5.57
C TYR A 216 -36.14 -13.86 4.18
N LYS A 217 -37.07 -14.18 3.29
CA LYS A 217 -36.73 -14.59 1.91
C LYS A 217 -35.99 -13.48 1.16
N GLN A 218 -36.37 -12.22 1.38
CA GLN A 218 -35.75 -11.06 0.75
C GLN A 218 -34.44 -10.64 1.45
N ASN A 219 -34.32 -10.92 2.74
CA ASN A 219 -33.18 -10.53 3.59
C ASN A 219 -32.70 -11.75 4.41
N PRO A 220 -32.13 -12.79 3.77
CA PRO A 220 -31.70 -13.97 4.50
C PRO A 220 -30.51 -13.65 5.40
N HIS A 221 -30.58 -14.09 6.65
CA HIS A 221 -29.45 -14.05 7.57
C HIS A 221 -28.51 -15.20 7.22
N ARG A 222 -27.30 -14.87 6.82
CA ARG A 222 -26.28 -15.86 6.47
C ARG A 222 -25.40 -16.19 7.66
N VAL A 223 -25.19 -17.48 7.87
CA VAL A 223 -24.19 -18.02 8.79
C VAL A 223 -22.95 -18.30 7.98
N ALA A 224 -21.85 -17.65 8.34
CA ALA A 224 -20.58 -17.83 7.63
C ALA A 224 -20.09 -19.28 7.71
N GLU A 225 -19.29 -19.70 6.74
CA GLU A 225 -18.59 -20.98 6.80
C GLU A 225 -17.85 -21.15 8.12
N SER A 226 -18.02 -22.31 8.74
CA SER A 226 -17.28 -22.66 9.94
C SER A 226 -16.62 -24.01 9.82
N ARG A 227 -15.52 -24.19 10.56
CA ARG A 227 -14.72 -25.40 10.56
C ARG A 227 -14.51 -25.90 11.97
N ASP A 228 -14.67 -27.20 12.17
CA ASP A 228 -14.19 -27.88 13.36
C ASP A 228 -12.77 -28.30 13.09
N ILE A 229 -11.84 -27.90 13.95
CA ILE A 229 -10.41 -28.12 13.76
C ILE A 229 -9.80 -28.81 14.97
N SER A 230 -8.90 -29.75 14.70
CA SER A 230 -7.98 -30.30 15.68
C SER A 230 -6.56 -29.85 15.33
N TYR A 231 -5.74 -29.49 16.31
CA TYR A 231 -4.36 -29.14 16.04
C TYR A 231 -3.43 -29.53 17.17
N VAL A 232 -2.18 -29.73 16.81
CA VAL A 232 -1.08 -30.01 17.73
C VAL A 232 -0.08 -28.88 17.67
N ILE A 233 0.38 -28.47 18.85
CA ILE A 233 1.40 -27.43 19.00
C ILE A 233 2.61 -28.01 19.70
N LEU A 234 3.77 -27.82 19.11
CA LEU A 234 5.07 -28.00 19.74
C LEU A 234 5.72 -26.63 19.96
N PRO A 235 5.53 -26.00 21.13
CA PRO A 235 6.10 -24.69 21.41
C PRO A 235 7.62 -24.74 21.32
N THR A 236 8.23 -23.76 20.64
CA THR A 236 9.67 -23.73 20.37
C THR A 236 10.15 -22.29 20.43
N LYS A 237 11.29 -22.06 21.08
CA LYS A 237 11.96 -20.77 21.06
C LYS A 237 12.78 -20.67 19.79
N MET A 238 12.24 -19.98 18.79
CA MET A 238 12.83 -19.88 17.46
C MET A 238 14.15 -19.10 17.41
N ASP A 239 14.46 -18.34 18.46
CA ASP A 239 15.71 -17.60 18.65
C ASP A 239 16.83 -18.40 19.32
N GLN A 240 16.56 -19.65 19.71
CA GLN A 240 17.52 -20.57 20.34
C GLN A 240 17.83 -21.75 19.41
N PRO A 241 18.97 -21.75 18.69
CA PRO A 241 19.28 -22.75 17.66
C PRO A 241 19.23 -24.20 18.16
N ASP A 242 19.73 -24.48 19.35
CA ASP A 242 19.75 -25.84 19.93
C ASP A 242 18.33 -26.35 20.23
N GLU A 243 17.46 -25.50 20.77
CA GLU A 243 16.07 -25.82 21.05
C GLU A 243 15.28 -25.99 19.75
N TYR A 244 15.52 -25.12 18.77
CA TYR A 244 14.93 -25.19 17.45
C TYR A 244 15.25 -26.50 16.75
N GLU A 245 16.54 -26.86 16.61
CA GLU A 245 16.94 -28.12 15.95
C GLU A 245 16.39 -29.36 16.64
N LYS A 246 16.38 -29.36 17.98
CA LYS A 246 15.82 -30.46 18.77
C LYS A 246 14.32 -30.62 18.48
N ASN A 247 13.58 -29.52 18.56
CA ASN A 247 12.12 -29.56 18.39
C ASN A 247 11.72 -29.76 16.92
N LEU A 248 12.50 -29.29 15.96
CA LEU A 248 12.31 -29.60 14.54
C LEU A 248 12.34 -31.11 14.29
N LYS A 249 13.33 -31.84 14.87
CA LYS A 249 13.40 -33.30 14.75
C LYS A 249 12.21 -34.00 15.41
N VAL A 250 11.70 -33.45 16.52
CA VAL A 250 10.49 -33.98 17.17
C VAL A 250 9.26 -33.73 16.29
N ALA A 251 9.12 -32.54 15.73
CA ALA A 251 8.02 -32.18 14.86
C ALA A 251 8.01 -33.03 13.58
N GLN A 252 9.18 -33.26 12.96
CA GLN A 252 9.32 -34.15 11.79
C GLN A 252 8.92 -35.61 12.11
N LYS A 253 9.34 -36.16 13.25
CA LYS A 253 8.90 -37.48 13.65
C LYS A 253 7.40 -37.57 13.92
N MET A 254 6.83 -36.55 14.51
CA MET A 254 5.39 -36.44 14.73
C MET A 254 4.64 -36.40 13.40
N GLU A 255 5.15 -35.67 12.41
CA GLU A 255 4.61 -35.63 11.05
C GLU A 255 4.71 -37.01 10.37
N ASP A 256 5.86 -37.71 10.48
CA ASP A 256 6.06 -39.09 9.96
C ASP A 256 5.06 -40.07 10.57
N ASP A 257 4.82 -40.03 11.90
CA ASP A 257 3.86 -40.90 12.58
C ASP A 257 2.42 -40.65 12.10
N ILE A 258 2.06 -39.37 11.86
CA ILE A 258 0.75 -38.97 11.31
C ILE A 258 0.61 -39.48 9.87
N ILE A 259 1.64 -39.31 9.04
CA ILE A 259 1.67 -39.89 7.67
C ILE A 259 1.58 -41.41 7.72
N GLY A 260 2.16 -42.05 8.75
CA GLY A 260 2.08 -43.48 9.02
C GLY A 260 0.71 -43.95 9.47
N GLY A 261 -0.25 -43.04 9.69
CA GLY A 261 -1.64 -43.35 10.04
C GLY A 261 -1.98 -43.18 11.53
N GLU A 262 -1.09 -42.60 12.34
CA GLU A 262 -1.43 -42.22 13.70
C GLU A 262 -2.35 -40.98 13.72
N THR A 263 -3.24 -40.94 14.70
CA THR A 263 -4.08 -39.72 14.86
C THR A 263 -3.30 -38.59 15.51
N LEU A 264 -3.64 -37.35 15.23
CA LEU A 264 -3.04 -36.15 15.83
C LEU A 264 -2.97 -36.22 17.36
N ALA A 265 -4.03 -36.74 18.01
CA ALA A 265 -4.08 -36.87 19.46
C ALA A 265 -3.07 -37.93 20.01
N VAL A 266 -2.85 -39.03 19.28
CA VAL A 266 -1.86 -40.08 19.65
C VAL A 266 -0.47 -39.53 19.41
N ALA A 267 -0.18 -38.96 18.26
CA ALA A 267 1.10 -38.35 17.92
C ALA A 267 1.50 -37.26 18.92
N ALA A 268 0.55 -36.40 19.29
CA ALA A 268 0.76 -35.37 20.31
C ALA A 268 1.20 -35.97 21.67
N LYS A 269 0.54 -37.06 22.10
CA LYS A 269 0.87 -37.74 23.36
C LYS A 269 2.25 -38.40 23.29
N THR A 270 2.55 -39.09 22.17
CA THR A 270 3.83 -39.77 21.95
C THR A 270 5.00 -38.80 22.00
N HIS A 271 4.84 -37.62 21.41
CA HIS A 271 5.89 -36.59 21.30
C HIS A 271 5.81 -35.48 22.36
N ASN A 272 4.95 -35.65 23.38
CA ASN A 272 4.76 -34.66 24.46
C ASN A 272 4.40 -33.26 23.95
N ALA A 273 3.64 -33.20 22.87
CA ALA A 273 3.10 -31.96 22.29
C ALA A 273 1.68 -31.69 22.84
N LYS A 274 1.17 -30.48 22.65
CA LYS A 274 -0.16 -30.08 23.14
C LYS A 274 -1.18 -30.28 22.03
N PHE A 275 -2.23 -31.04 22.33
CA PHE A 275 -3.37 -31.24 21.43
C PHE A 275 -4.52 -30.34 21.84
N HIS A 276 -5.13 -29.69 20.85
CA HIS A 276 -6.29 -28.81 21.00
C HIS A 276 -7.36 -29.15 19.98
N LYS A 277 -8.62 -28.90 20.36
CA LYS A 277 -9.79 -29.04 19.48
C LYS A 277 -10.68 -27.83 19.63
N TYR A 278 -11.11 -27.26 18.51
CA TYR A 278 -12.04 -26.15 18.46
C TYR A 278 -13.17 -26.45 17.48
N GLU A 279 -14.38 -26.09 17.86
CA GLU A 279 -15.57 -26.23 17.04
C GLU A 279 -16.07 -24.87 16.58
N ASN A 280 -16.70 -24.82 15.41
CA ASN A 280 -17.32 -23.62 14.86
C ASN A 280 -16.33 -22.44 14.69
N VAL A 281 -15.11 -22.71 14.27
CA VAL A 281 -14.12 -21.69 13.93
C VAL A 281 -14.54 -21.01 12.63
N THR A 282 -14.66 -19.70 12.64
CA THR A 282 -14.93 -18.86 11.46
C THR A 282 -13.74 -17.94 11.18
N ALA A 283 -13.66 -17.38 9.98
CA ALA A 283 -12.60 -16.42 9.63
C ALA A 283 -12.59 -15.18 10.53
N GLN A 284 -13.72 -14.86 11.22
CA GLN A 284 -13.82 -13.73 12.13
C GLN A 284 -13.72 -14.14 13.60
N LYS A 285 -13.97 -15.41 13.93
CA LYS A 285 -13.94 -15.95 15.30
C LYS A 285 -12.99 -17.12 15.37
N LEU A 286 -11.75 -16.83 15.67
CA LEU A 286 -10.66 -17.78 15.78
C LEU A 286 -10.52 -18.31 17.21
N PRO A 287 -9.79 -19.44 17.38
CA PRO A 287 -9.28 -19.82 18.67
C PRO A 287 -8.47 -18.67 19.29
N ASP A 288 -8.67 -18.45 20.58
CA ASP A 288 -7.85 -17.51 21.36
C ASP A 288 -6.48 -18.16 21.65
N ASP A 289 -5.69 -18.30 20.61
CA ASP A 289 -4.37 -18.92 20.65
C ASP A 289 -3.40 -18.13 19.76
N LYS A 290 -2.22 -17.81 20.32
CA LYS A 290 -1.17 -17.03 19.66
C LYS A 290 -0.63 -17.65 18.35
N PHE A 291 -0.89 -18.95 18.13
CA PHE A 291 -0.49 -19.64 16.90
C PHE A 291 -1.41 -19.39 15.71
N PHE A 292 -2.59 -18.81 15.96
CA PHE A 292 -3.57 -18.48 14.91
C PHE A 292 -3.45 -17.02 14.49
N ASP A 293 -2.53 -16.74 13.60
CA ASP A 293 -2.44 -15.46 12.89
C ASP A 293 -3.23 -15.49 11.56
N ASN A 294 -3.26 -14.37 10.85
CA ASN A 294 -3.98 -14.26 9.58
C ASN A 294 -3.49 -15.25 8.50
N ALA A 295 -2.22 -15.63 8.53
CA ALA A 295 -1.66 -16.58 7.58
C ALA A 295 -2.12 -18.02 7.88
N MET A 296 -2.16 -18.39 9.17
CA MET A 296 -2.70 -19.66 9.61
C MET A 296 -4.19 -19.79 9.29
N ILE A 297 -4.95 -18.72 9.47
CA ILE A 297 -6.38 -18.68 9.11
C ILE A 297 -6.58 -18.99 7.63
N ALA A 298 -5.84 -18.30 6.76
CA ALA A 298 -5.93 -18.51 5.32
C ALA A 298 -5.66 -19.99 4.97
N ARG A 299 -4.64 -20.61 5.58
CA ARG A 299 -4.33 -22.04 5.38
C ARG A 299 -5.45 -22.95 5.87
N VAL A 300 -5.98 -22.71 7.08
CA VAL A 300 -7.08 -23.50 7.67
C VAL A 300 -8.31 -23.45 6.76
N PHE A 301 -8.59 -22.30 6.11
CA PHE A 301 -9.75 -22.15 5.24
C PHE A 301 -9.51 -22.61 3.78
N ASP A 302 -8.27 -22.93 3.41
CA ASP A 302 -7.92 -23.52 2.10
C ASP A 302 -7.85 -25.06 2.12
N MET A 303 -7.87 -25.68 3.31
CA MET A 303 -7.76 -27.14 3.46
C MET A 303 -9.12 -27.84 3.31
N ASP A 304 -9.11 -29.09 2.84
CA ASP A 304 -10.27 -29.96 2.79
C ASP A 304 -10.56 -30.67 4.13
N ALA A 305 -11.81 -31.09 4.33
CA ALA A 305 -12.19 -31.85 5.51
C ALA A 305 -11.53 -33.25 5.53
N GLY A 306 -11.07 -33.66 6.69
CA GLY A 306 -10.41 -34.95 6.91
C GLY A 306 -8.91 -34.95 6.57
N VAL A 307 -8.36 -33.80 6.18
CA VAL A 307 -6.96 -33.64 5.78
C VAL A 307 -6.16 -32.96 6.90
N GLU A 308 -4.97 -33.50 7.18
CA GLU A 308 -3.94 -32.86 8.02
C GLU A 308 -3.06 -31.97 7.16
N SER A 309 -2.61 -30.84 7.75
CA SER A 309 -1.59 -30.01 7.13
C SER A 309 -0.21 -30.67 7.22
N GLU A 310 0.69 -30.30 6.32
CA GLU A 310 2.12 -30.41 6.60
C GLU A 310 2.46 -29.63 7.88
N MET A 311 3.64 -29.91 8.46
CA MET A 311 4.12 -29.16 9.59
C MET A 311 4.29 -27.68 9.23
N ILE A 312 3.63 -26.82 9.97
CA ILE A 312 3.66 -25.37 9.80
C ILE A 312 4.60 -24.77 10.83
N GLU A 313 5.64 -24.11 10.35
CA GLU A 313 6.53 -23.34 11.20
C GLU A 313 5.90 -21.99 11.50
N THR A 314 5.78 -21.66 12.78
CA THR A 314 5.26 -20.37 13.25
C THR A 314 6.31 -19.67 14.07
N ARG A 315 6.10 -18.40 14.41
CA ARG A 315 7.00 -17.61 15.25
C ARG A 315 7.28 -18.25 16.63
N ASP A 316 6.31 -19.01 17.15
CA ASP A 316 6.33 -19.52 18.53
C ASP A 316 6.46 -21.05 18.59
N GLY A 317 6.65 -21.75 17.46
CA GLY A 317 6.84 -23.19 17.37
C GLY A 317 6.24 -23.83 16.14
N PHE A 318 6.07 -25.14 16.19
CA PHE A 318 5.56 -25.97 15.10
C PHE A 318 4.11 -26.36 15.35
N VAL A 319 3.29 -26.31 14.30
CA VAL A 319 1.85 -26.61 14.35
C VAL A 319 1.49 -27.55 13.21
N ILE A 320 0.68 -28.58 13.51
CA ILE A 320 -0.01 -29.41 12.50
C ILE A 320 -1.50 -29.26 12.77
N VAL A 321 -2.28 -28.94 11.75
CA VAL A 321 -3.72 -28.73 11.83
C VAL A 321 -4.45 -29.77 11.00
N ARG A 322 -5.59 -30.25 11.51
CA ARG A 322 -6.55 -31.09 10.78
C ARG A 322 -7.90 -30.41 10.74
N ILE A 323 -8.55 -30.46 9.62
CA ILE A 323 -9.95 -30.05 9.47
C ILE A 323 -10.84 -31.27 9.75
N ASP A 324 -11.50 -31.27 10.89
CA ASP A 324 -12.39 -32.37 11.27
C ASP A 324 -13.73 -32.33 10.51
N LYS A 325 -14.25 -31.09 10.29
CA LYS A 325 -15.52 -30.86 9.62
C LYS A 325 -15.56 -29.48 9.01
N ILE A 326 -16.18 -29.37 7.84
CA ILE A 326 -16.53 -28.09 7.20
C ILE A 326 -18.05 -27.97 7.22
N THR A 327 -18.54 -26.86 7.76
CA THR A 327 -19.94 -26.45 7.64
C THR A 327 -19.99 -25.28 6.68
N PRO A 328 -20.44 -25.45 5.43
CA PRO A 328 -20.49 -24.41 4.43
C PRO A 328 -21.37 -23.23 4.86
N GLU A 329 -21.15 -22.06 4.26
CA GLU A 329 -22.06 -20.92 4.42
C GLU A 329 -23.49 -21.34 4.10
N HIS A 330 -24.42 -21.02 4.97
CA HIS A 330 -25.84 -21.34 4.82
C HIS A 330 -26.73 -20.24 5.40
N ASN A 331 -28.01 -20.28 5.06
CA ASN A 331 -28.98 -19.39 5.70
C ASN A 331 -29.30 -19.90 7.10
N ALA A 332 -29.33 -18.99 8.07
CA ALA A 332 -29.74 -19.30 9.45
C ALA A 332 -31.16 -19.89 9.48
N GLU A 333 -31.42 -20.79 10.39
CA GLU A 333 -32.79 -21.28 10.61
C GLU A 333 -33.71 -20.13 11.02
N PHE A 334 -34.89 -20.03 10.36
CA PHE A 334 -35.85 -18.92 10.57
C PHE A 334 -36.16 -18.68 12.05
N ASP A 335 -36.40 -19.75 12.81
CA ASP A 335 -36.77 -19.64 14.22
C ASP A 335 -35.63 -19.10 15.09
N SER A 336 -34.38 -19.39 14.72
CA SER A 336 -33.18 -18.89 15.42
C SER A 336 -33.01 -17.39 15.30
N VAL A 337 -33.42 -16.80 14.17
CA VAL A 337 -33.26 -15.36 13.86
C VAL A 337 -34.55 -14.55 13.94
N LYS A 338 -35.67 -15.18 14.33
CA LYS A 338 -37.01 -14.60 14.35
C LYS A 338 -37.09 -13.30 15.18
N LYS A 339 -36.38 -13.22 16.30
CA LYS A 339 -36.34 -12.03 17.15
C LYS A 339 -35.64 -10.86 16.43
N ASP A 340 -34.52 -11.13 15.78
CA ASP A 340 -33.73 -10.12 15.07
C ASP A 340 -34.48 -9.66 13.82
N LEU A 341 -35.08 -10.60 13.08
CA LEU A 341 -35.95 -10.30 11.93
C LEU A 341 -37.14 -9.42 12.33
N THR A 342 -37.74 -9.64 13.51
CA THR A 342 -38.82 -8.80 14.00
C THR A 342 -38.37 -7.37 14.25
N ALA A 343 -37.18 -7.19 14.82
CA ALA A 343 -36.61 -5.88 15.07
C ALA A 343 -36.24 -5.16 13.74
N GLU A 344 -35.65 -5.89 12.81
CA GLU A 344 -35.28 -5.37 11.49
C GLU A 344 -36.50 -5.00 10.66
N TRP A 345 -37.51 -5.85 10.63
CA TRP A 345 -38.78 -5.58 9.94
C TRP A 345 -39.44 -4.33 10.50
N THR A 346 -39.51 -4.24 11.83
CA THR A 346 -40.12 -3.09 12.51
C THR A 346 -39.37 -1.79 12.16
N ARG A 347 -38.06 -1.84 12.14
CA ARG A 347 -37.21 -0.70 11.72
C ARG A 347 -37.45 -0.33 10.25
N ALA A 348 -37.52 -1.32 9.36
CA ALA A 348 -37.77 -1.12 7.94
C ALA A 348 -39.14 -0.49 7.70
N GLU A 349 -40.18 -0.94 8.37
CA GLU A 349 -41.53 -0.42 8.22
C GLU A 349 -41.69 0.99 8.81
N ARG A 350 -41.06 1.27 9.96
CA ARG A 350 -40.97 2.64 10.52
C ARG A 350 -40.29 3.60 9.57
N ARG A 351 -39.17 3.17 8.98
CA ARG A 351 -38.43 3.96 7.99
C ARG A 351 -39.29 4.26 6.73
N LYS A 352 -40.04 3.27 6.25
CA LYS A 352 -40.96 3.41 5.12
C LYS A 352 -42.05 4.43 5.41
N LEU A 353 -42.70 4.35 6.56
CA LEU A 353 -43.73 5.32 6.97
C LEU A 353 -43.14 6.73 7.14
N ALA A 354 -41.97 6.84 7.74
CA ALA A 354 -41.26 8.10 7.88
C ALA A 354 -40.89 8.70 6.49
N TYR A 355 -40.45 7.88 5.55
CA TYR A 355 -40.15 8.32 4.18
C TYR A 355 -41.40 8.87 3.47
N LEU A 356 -42.53 8.16 3.57
CA LEU A 356 -43.79 8.62 2.97
C LEU A 356 -44.19 9.98 3.54
N ARG A 357 -44.12 10.14 4.88
CA ARG A 357 -44.44 11.40 5.55
C ARG A 357 -43.48 12.53 5.16
N ALA A 358 -42.19 12.23 5.09
CA ALA A 358 -41.17 13.19 4.68
C ALA A 358 -41.35 13.66 3.23
N ASN A 359 -41.71 12.72 2.35
CA ASN A 359 -41.98 13.03 0.94
C ASN A 359 -43.25 13.88 0.78
N GLU A 360 -44.33 13.60 1.53
CA GLU A 360 -45.50 14.46 1.56
C GLU A 360 -45.14 15.90 1.94
N LEU A 361 -44.36 16.07 3.04
CA LEU A 361 -43.91 17.40 3.48
C LEU A 361 -43.06 18.11 2.45
N LEU A 362 -42.21 17.38 1.74
CA LEU A 362 -41.38 17.95 0.66
C LEU A 362 -42.24 18.41 -0.54
N VAL A 363 -43.24 17.61 -0.90
CA VAL A 363 -44.22 17.97 -1.98
C VAL A 363 -45.01 19.20 -1.58
N ASP A 364 -45.48 19.26 -0.35
CA ASP A 364 -46.22 20.42 0.19
C ASP A 364 -45.34 21.67 0.23
N LEU A 365 -44.10 21.54 0.68
CA LEU A 365 -43.11 22.63 0.66
C LEU A 365 -42.89 23.16 -0.74
N ASN A 366 -42.72 22.28 -1.72
CA ASN A 366 -42.53 22.67 -3.13
C ASN A 366 -43.74 23.37 -3.75
N LYS A 367 -44.95 23.02 -3.29
CA LYS A 367 -46.20 23.65 -3.77
C LYS A 367 -46.51 24.98 -3.10
N THR A 368 -46.29 25.06 -1.78
CA THR A 368 -46.78 26.16 -0.96
C THR A 368 -45.69 27.13 -0.52
N GLY A 369 -44.42 26.72 -0.62
CA GLY A 369 -43.28 27.44 -0.06
C GLY A 369 -43.24 27.43 1.46
N LYS A 370 -44.11 26.62 2.13
CA LYS A 370 -44.19 26.60 3.60
C LYS A 370 -43.83 25.21 4.11
N LEU A 371 -42.87 25.14 5.02
CA LEU A 371 -42.48 23.90 5.69
C LEU A 371 -43.21 23.82 7.05
N ALA A 372 -44.10 22.80 7.22
CA ALA A 372 -44.76 22.54 8.47
C ALA A 372 -43.78 21.99 9.52
N ASN A 373 -44.00 22.33 10.80
CA ASN A 373 -43.19 21.87 11.93
C ASN A 373 -41.67 22.13 11.79
N LYS A 374 -41.33 23.23 11.09
CA LYS A 374 -39.93 23.60 10.84
C LYS A 374 -39.27 24.13 12.10
N LYS A 375 -37.96 23.87 12.18
CA LYS A 375 -37.02 24.56 13.04
C LYS A 375 -36.07 25.32 12.16
N THR A 376 -35.96 26.64 12.36
CA THR A 376 -34.98 27.46 11.65
C THR A 376 -33.65 27.39 12.39
N LEU A 377 -32.59 27.00 11.69
CA LEU A 377 -31.24 26.81 12.22
C LEU A 377 -30.25 27.69 11.45
N ASN A 378 -29.24 28.16 12.16
CA ASN A 378 -28.08 28.79 11.55
C ASN A 378 -26.91 27.79 11.63
N VAL A 379 -26.44 27.32 10.50
CA VAL A 379 -25.46 26.22 10.45
C VAL A 379 -24.19 26.67 9.72
N THR A 380 -23.08 26.09 10.12
CA THR A 380 -21.79 26.17 9.41
C THR A 380 -21.48 24.82 8.77
N ARG A 381 -20.38 24.71 8.04
CA ARG A 381 -19.99 23.41 7.43
C ARG A 381 -19.67 22.31 8.45
N THR A 382 -19.43 22.66 9.69
CA THR A 382 -18.98 21.73 10.73
C THR A 382 -19.84 21.73 11.99
N ASP A 383 -20.84 22.60 12.06
CA ASP A 383 -21.64 22.77 13.27
C ASP A 383 -23.08 23.21 12.99
N GLY A 384 -23.99 22.92 13.92
CA GLY A 384 -25.39 23.34 13.94
C GLY A 384 -26.41 22.30 13.51
N ALA A 385 -26.00 21.16 12.91
CA ALA A 385 -26.88 20.06 12.53
C ALA A 385 -26.11 18.74 12.38
N THR A 386 -26.81 17.64 12.00
CA THR A 386 -26.14 16.36 11.73
C THR A 386 -25.25 16.45 10.49
N PRO A 387 -24.19 15.62 10.38
CA PRO A 387 -23.31 15.62 9.21
C PRO A 387 -24.05 15.49 7.87
N ALA A 388 -25.07 14.66 7.80
CA ALA A 388 -25.88 14.47 6.60
C ALA A 388 -26.61 15.77 6.19
N VAL A 389 -27.20 16.47 7.17
CA VAL A 389 -27.86 17.78 6.95
C VAL A 389 -26.84 18.83 6.54
N LEU A 390 -25.66 18.90 7.19
CA LEU A 390 -24.63 19.88 6.86
C LEU A 390 -24.11 19.69 5.44
N VAL A 391 -23.74 18.47 5.07
CA VAL A 391 -23.26 18.15 3.72
C VAL A 391 -24.31 18.54 2.67
N THR A 392 -25.56 18.18 2.88
CA THR A 392 -26.65 18.48 1.95
C THR A 392 -26.91 19.99 1.89
N THR A 393 -26.93 20.69 3.04
CA THR A 393 -27.12 22.13 3.11
C THR A 393 -26.12 22.89 2.22
N PHE A 394 -24.82 22.54 2.31
CA PHE A 394 -23.78 23.25 1.56
C PHE A 394 -23.56 22.73 0.13
N LYS A 395 -24.19 21.61 -0.24
CA LYS A 395 -24.26 21.11 -1.62
C LYS A 395 -25.40 21.78 -2.41
N ASN A 396 -26.50 22.06 -1.75
CA ASN A 396 -27.69 22.66 -2.35
C ASN A 396 -27.49 24.16 -2.68
N ARG A 397 -28.30 24.65 -3.60
CA ARG A 397 -28.42 26.09 -3.88
C ARG A 397 -29.32 26.76 -2.85
N ILE A 398 -29.18 28.07 -2.69
CA ILE A 398 -30.13 28.89 -1.93
C ILE A 398 -31.53 28.77 -2.57
N GLY A 399 -32.57 28.60 -1.76
CA GLY A 399 -33.93 28.36 -2.20
C GLY A 399 -34.27 26.90 -2.56
N GLU A 400 -33.31 25.98 -2.48
CA GLU A 400 -33.53 24.58 -2.82
C GLU A 400 -34.12 23.80 -1.66
N ASN A 401 -35.11 22.92 -1.99
CA ASN A 401 -35.79 22.01 -1.08
C ASN A 401 -35.28 20.59 -1.32
N THR A 402 -34.95 19.87 -0.26
CA THR A 402 -34.37 18.53 -0.38
C THR A 402 -34.76 17.64 0.80
N LEU A 403 -34.94 16.34 0.51
CA LEU A 403 -35.03 15.30 1.52
C LEU A 403 -33.63 14.81 1.88
N VAL A 404 -33.32 14.79 3.17
CA VAL A 404 -32.05 14.26 3.69
C VAL A 404 -32.33 12.96 4.42
N ASP A 405 -31.60 11.91 4.08
CA ASP A 405 -31.65 10.61 4.71
C ASP A 405 -30.55 10.51 5.78
N ASP A 406 -30.91 10.10 6.99
CA ASP A 406 -29.96 9.89 8.08
C ASP A 406 -30.31 8.58 8.81
N ALA A 407 -29.46 8.13 9.70
CA ALA A 407 -29.55 6.82 10.37
C ALA A 407 -30.88 6.59 11.13
N ASN A 408 -31.46 7.64 11.71
CA ASN A 408 -32.63 7.53 12.59
C ASN A 408 -33.80 8.46 12.21
N ALA A 409 -33.65 9.27 11.17
CA ALA A 409 -34.66 10.24 10.76
C ALA A 409 -34.51 10.60 9.27
N PHE A 410 -35.61 11.05 8.68
CA PHE A 410 -35.57 11.88 7.47
C PHE A 410 -35.70 13.34 7.86
N TYR A 411 -35.04 14.21 7.08
CA TYR A 411 -35.18 15.64 7.24
C TYR A 411 -35.67 16.26 5.93
N VAL A 412 -36.66 17.15 6.02
CA VAL A 412 -37.02 18.03 4.92
C VAL A 412 -36.33 19.35 5.16
N LEU A 413 -35.45 19.70 4.23
CA LEU A 413 -34.53 20.83 4.31
C LEU A 413 -34.88 21.88 3.26
N HIS A 414 -35.00 23.14 3.66
CA HIS A 414 -35.00 24.31 2.81
C HIS A 414 -33.81 25.22 3.13
N VAL A 415 -33.05 25.63 2.12
CA VAL A 415 -31.92 26.54 2.30
C VAL A 415 -32.39 27.98 2.05
N GLU A 416 -32.59 28.75 3.13
CA GLU A 416 -33.19 30.09 3.06
C GLU A 416 -32.20 31.14 2.55
N ASN A 417 -31.02 31.22 3.16
CA ASN A 417 -30.01 32.18 2.77
C ASN A 417 -28.60 31.74 3.16
N GLU A 418 -27.61 32.50 2.68
CA GLU A 418 -26.20 32.34 3.03
C GLU A 418 -25.62 33.66 3.50
N LYS A 419 -24.86 33.62 4.59
CA LYS A 419 -24.09 34.75 5.11
C LYS A 419 -22.61 34.43 5.01
N LEU A 420 -21.89 35.26 4.27
CA LEU A 420 -20.45 35.17 4.15
C LEU A 420 -19.75 35.74 5.40
N PRO A 421 -18.58 35.26 5.77
CA PRO A 421 -17.82 35.79 6.88
C PRO A 421 -17.40 37.25 6.61
N ALA A 422 -17.29 38.07 7.67
CA ALA A 422 -16.72 39.39 7.57
C ALA A 422 -15.27 39.31 7.08
N PRO A 423 -14.82 40.29 6.26
CA PRO A 423 -13.43 40.35 5.82
C PRO A 423 -12.48 40.42 7.02
N ASP A 424 -11.45 39.57 7.01
CA ASP A 424 -10.39 39.52 8.04
C ASP A 424 -9.06 39.29 7.30
N ASP A 425 -8.24 40.31 7.21
CA ASP A 425 -7.00 40.28 6.42
C ASP A 425 -6.03 39.21 6.95
N LYS A 426 -5.90 39.06 8.28
CA LYS A 426 -5.02 38.04 8.87
C LYS A 426 -5.45 36.62 8.52
N LYS A 427 -6.75 36.36 8.60
CA LYS A 427 -7.30 35.03 8.23
C LYS A 427 -7.23 34.82 6.72
N MET A 428 -7.40 35.88 5.91
CA MET A 428 -7.23 35.76 4.46
C MET A 428 -5.79 35.48 4.06
N ASP A 429 -4.80 36.10 4.73
CA ASP A 429 -3.37 35.84 4.48
C ASP A 429 -2.99 34.40 4.90
N ALA A 430 -3.51 33.92 6.04
CA ALA A 430 -3.35 32.53 6.45
C ALA A 430 -3.96 31.58 5.44
N MET A 431 -5.17 31.85 4.94
CA MET A 431 -5.85 31.09 3.90
C MET A 431 -5.06 31.10 2.59
N ASN A 432 -4.48 32.26 2.20
CA ASN A 432 -3.64 32.36 1.02
C ASN A 432 -2.41 31.47 1.12
N THR A 433 -1.79 31.42 2.30
CA THR A 433 -0.66 30.51 2.55
C THR A 433 -1.08 29.04 2.44
N GLU A 434 -2.22 28.66 3.02
CA GLU A 434 -2.77 27.29 2.97
C GLU A 434 -3.10 26.89 1.53
N VAL A 435 -3.84 27.73 0.79
CA VAL A 435 -4.22 27.47 -0.60
C VAL A 435 -2.99 27.39 -1.51
N SER A 436 -1.99 28.25 -1.28
CA SER A 436 -0.73 28.21 -2.03
C SER A 436 0.04 26.92 -1.80
N LYS A 437 0.11 26.45 -0.54
CA LYS A 437 0.72 25.15 -0.22
C LYS A 437 -0.02 23.97 -0.86
N MET A 438 -1.37 24.00 -0.82
CA MET A 438 -2.17 22.96 -1.47
C MET A 438 -1.97 22.96 -2.99
N SER A 439 -1.99 24.13 -3.63
CA SER A 439 -1.75 24.26 -5.07
C SER A 439 -0.36 23.77 -5.46
N ALA A 440 0.66 24.09 -4.68
CA ALA A 440 2.02 23.59 -4.89
C ALA A 440 2.07 22.05 -4.78
N LYS A 441 1.39 21.48 -3.79
CA LYS A 441 1.29 20.01 -3.64
C LYS A 441 0.61 19.35 -4.84
N HIS A 442 -0.49 19.92 -5.33
CA HIS A 442 -1.21 19.38 -6.48
C HIS A 442 -0.37 19.47 -7.75
N ILE A 443 0.25 20.62 -8.04
CA ILE A 443 1.12 20.78 -9.21
C ILE A 443 2.27 19.79 -9.17
N ARG A 444 2.86 19.55 -8.00
CA ARG A 444 3.90 18.53 -7.86
C ARG A 444 3.37 17.12 -8.14
N ALA A 445 2.21 16.77 -7.58
CA ALA A 445 1.59 15.47 -7.83
C ALA A 445 1.22 15.27 -9.31
N ASP A 446 0.71 16.30 -9.97
CA ASP A 446 0.40 16.28 -11.39
C ASP A 446 1.67 16.13 -12.24
N PHE A 447 2.76 16.78 -11.85
CA PHE A 447 4.06 16.64 -12.49
C PHE A 447 4.64 15.22 -12.31
N ASP A 448 4.59 14.67 -11.11
CA ASP A 448 5.01 13.29 -10.86
C ASP A 448 4.18 12.30 -11.68
N ALA A 449 2.85 12.48 -11.76
CA ALA A 449 1.95 11.67 -12.58
C ALA A 449 2.24 11.81 -14.09
N TYR A 450 2.61 13.02 -14.54
CA TYR A 450 3.06 13.24 -15.92
C TYR A 450 4.34 12.45 -16.20
N LEU A 451 5.35 12.52 -15.33
CA LEU A 451 6.58 11.75 -15.47
C LEU A 451 6.33 10.24 -15.45
N GLU A 452 5.39 9.77 -14.65
CA GLU A 452 5.00 8.35 -14.61
C GLU A 452 4.40 7.86 -15.92
N ARG A 453 3.57 8.65 -16.54
CA ARG A 453 2.95 8.33 -17.82
C ARG A 453 3.94 8.40 -18.98
N GLU A 454 4.81 9.41 -19.00
CA GLU A 454 5.77 9.65 -20.05
C GLU A 454 6.93 8.62 -20.01
N TYR A 455 7.36 8.28 -18.79
CA TYR A 455 8.47 7.34 -18.55
C TYR A 455 8.02 6.14 -17.71
N PRO A 456 7.24 5.21 -18.33
CA PRO A 456 6.71 4.05 -17.62
C PRO A 456 7.81 3.09 -17.18
N ILE A 457 7.56 2.39 -16.07
CA ILE A 457 8.40 1.30 -15.59
C ILE A 457 8.03 0.01 -16.32
N LYS A 458 9.02 -0.75 -16.76
CA LYS A 458 8.88 -2.13 -17.23
C LYS A 458 9.83 -3.02 -16.44
N ILE A 459 9.28 -3.84 -15.56
CA ILE A 459 10.04 -4.76 -14.71
C ILE A 459 10.39 -6.01 -15.52
N ASN A 460 11.64 -6.49 -15.38
CA ASN A 460 12.04 -7.80 -15.86
C ASN A 460 11.69 -8.83 -14.79
N GLU A 461 10.52 -9.45 -14.92
CA GLU A 461 9.98 -10.40 -13.95
C GLU A 461 10.94 -11.54 -13.58
N LYS A 462 11.70 -12.04 -14.57
CA LYS A 462 12.69 -13.10 -14.36
C LYS A 462 13.82 -12.64 -13.43
N THR A 463 14.35 -11.45 -13.65
CA THR A 463 15.41 -10.86 -12.82
C THR A 463 14.85 -10.43 -11.46
N TYR A 464 13.66 -9.87 -11.43
CA TYR A 464 12.99 -9.44 -10.20
C TYR A 464 12.75 -10.63 -9.24
N ASN A 465 12.14 -11.72 -9.74
CA ASN A 465 11.85 -12.91 -8.93
C ASN A 465 13.12 -13.63 -8.46
N ARG A 466 14.24 -13.48 -9.17
CA ARG A 466 15.50 -14.13 -8.80
C ARG A 466 16.32 -13.35 -7.77
N PHE A 467 16.24 -12.01 -7.77
CA PHE A 467 17.18 -11.17 -6.99
C PHE A 467 16.51 -10.19 -6.05
N VAL A 468 15.19 -10.01 -6.12
CA VAL A 468 14.45 -9.06 -5.27
C VAL A 468 13.52 -9.80 -4.32
N LYS A 469 12.75 -10.79 -4.82
CA LYS A 469 11.98 -11.72 -4.00
C LYS A 469 12.88 -12.78 -3.39
#